data_132ea455986e179be5a260e48227b42b
#
_entry.id   132ea455986e179be5a260e48227b42b
#
_cell.length_a   1.000
_cell.length_b   1.000
_cell.length_c   1.000
_cell.angle_alpha   90.00
_cell.angle_beta   90.00
_cell.angle_gamma   90.00
#
_symmetry.space_group_name_H-M   'P 1'
#
loop_
_entity.id
_entity.type
_entity.pdbx_description
1 polymer ?
#
loop_
_entity_poly.entity_id
_entity_poly.type
_entity_poly.pdbx_seq_one_letter_code
_entity_poly.pdbx_strand_id
1 'polypeptide(L)'
;TLEETAEAAGISASYLSRLFKKETGMSIVDYIQKERIEAACNMLTYSDYTAAQISEYLCFSTQSYFIKIFRKYTGTTPAKYKKYKIQD
;
A
#
# COMPACT_ATOMS: atom_id res chain seq x y z
N THR A 1 3.25 -1.30 -13.80
CA THR A 1 3.98 -2.37 -13.09
C THR A 1 5.48 -2.12 -13.11
N LEU A 2 6.20 -2.89 -12.32
CA LEU A 2 7.66 -2.82 -12.28
C LEU A 2 8.27 -3.14 -13.66
N GLU A 3 7.73 -4.17 -14.32
CA GLU A 3 8.20 -4.58 -15.64
C GLU A 3 7.99 -3.47 -16.69
N GLU A 4 6.85 -2.81 -16.66
CA GLU A 4 6.54 -1.70 -17.56
C GLU A 4 7.52 -0.54 -17.34
N THR A 5 7.80 -0.22 -16.09
CA THR A 5 8.75 0.84 -15.75
C THR A 5 10.17 0.49 -16.20
N ALA A 6 10.58 -0.76 -15.99
CA ALA A 6 11.90 -1.22 -16.40
C ALA A 6 12.06 -1.21 -17.92
N GLU A 7 11.04 -1.62 -18.66
CA GLU A 7 11.05 -1.59 -20.12
C GLU A 7 11.17 -0.16 -20.65
N ALA A 8 10.41 0.76 -20.07
CA ALA A 8 10.46 2.18 -20.47
C ALA A 8 11.83 2.78 -20.20
N ALA A 9 12.52 2.34 -19.15
CA ALA A 9 13.87 2.81 -18.81
C ALA A 9 14.99 2.07 -19.55
N GLY A 10 14.65 0.99 -20.28
CA GLY A 10 15.64 0.21 -21.00
C GLY A 10 16.52 -0.66 -20.10
N ILE A 11 16.06 -1.01 -18.91
CA ILE A 11 16.79 -1.84 -17.95
C ILE A 11 15.91 -3.02 -17.50
N SER A 12 16.53 -4.06 -16.93
CA SER A 12 15.79 -5.20 -16.45
C SER A 12 15.07 -4.88 -15.14
N ALA A 13 13.94 -5.55 -14.91
CA ALA A 13 13.18 -5.41 -13.66
C ALA A 13 14.02 -5.80 -12.44
N SER A 14 14.85 -6.84 -12.58
CA SER A 14 15.74 -7.28 -11.49
C SER A 14 16.76 -6.22 -11.13
N TYR A 15 17.34 -5.56 -12.12
CA TYR A 15 18.30 -4.49 -11.89
C TYR A 15 17.61 -3.30 -11.18
N LEU A 16 16.45 -2.91 -11.67
CA LEU A 16 15.69 -1.80 -11.08
C LEU A 16 15.31 -2.09 -9.61
N SER A 17 14.89 -3.32 -9.32
CA SER A 17 14.57 -3.73 -7.95
C SER A 17 15.79 -3.62 -7.03
N ARG A 18 16.94 -4.09 -7.49
CA ARG A 18 18.17 -4.03 -6.68
C ARG A 18 18.62 -2.61 -6.45
N LEU A 19 18.56 -1.79 -7.49
CA LEU A 19 18.93 -0.38 -7.40
C LEU A 19 18.01 0.36 -6.42
N PHE A 20 16.69 0.14 -6.51
CA PHE A 20 15.72 0.76 -5.64
C PHE A 20 16.00 0.40 -4.18
N LYS A 21 16.23 -0.88 -3.88
CA LYS A 21 16.52 -1.32 -2.52
C LYS A 21 17.81 -0.72 -1.99
N LYS A 22 18.83 -0.62 -2.84
CA LYS A 22 20.11 -0.01 -2.47
C LYS A 22 19.95 1.47 -2.11
N GLU A 23 19.17 2.21 -2.90
CA GLU A 23 18.98 3.65 -2.70
C GLU A 23 18.02 3.99 -1.56
N THR A 24 16.98 3.19 -1.36
CA THR A 24 15.92 3.49 -0.39
C THR A 24 15.96 2.63 0.86
N GLY A 25 16.67 1.51 0.84
CA GLY A 25 16.70 0.56 1.94
C GLY A 25 15.50 -0.37 1.99
N MET A 26 14.54 -0.26 1.06
CA MET A 26 13.37 -1.13 1.05
C MET A 26 13.07 -1.63 -0.35
N SER A 27 12.45 -2.82 -0.44
CA SER A 27 12.09 -3.39 -1.74
C SER A 27 10.98 -2.57 -2.40
N ILE A 28 10.89 -2.66 -3.73
CA ILE A 28 9.83 -1.98 -4.48
C ILE A 28 8.45 -2.49 -4.04
N VAL A 29 8.33 -3.81 -3.79
CA VAL A 29 7.06 -4.40 -3.33
C VAL A 29 6.64 -3.79 -1.99
N ASP A 30 7.55 -3.71 -1.04
CA ASP A 30 7.26 -3.12 0.27
C ASP A 30 6.92 -1.63 0.15
N TYR A 31 7.65 -0.91 -0.71
CA TYR A 31 7.37 0.50 -0.96
C TYR A 31 5.95 0.69 -1.52
N ILE A 32 5.56 -0.12 -2.51
CA ILE A 32 4.22 -0.04 -3.10
C ILE A 32 3.15 -0.34 -2.05
N GLN A 33 3.36 -1.37 -1.22
CA GLN A 33 2.43 -1.68 -0.13
C GLN A 33 2.29 -0.52 0.85
N LYS A 34 3.40 0.07 1.25
CA LYS A 34 3.41 1.22 2.15
C LYS A 34 2.62 2.38 1.57
N GLU A 35 2.85 2.70 0.28
CA GLU A 35 2.13 3.78 -0.40
C GLU A 35 0.62 3.50 -0.46
N ARG A 36 0.23 2.25 -0.73
CA ARG A 36 -1.17 1.86 -0.74
C ARG A 36 -1.80 2.00 0.65
N ILE A 37 -1.08 1.65 1.71
CA ILE A 37 -1.59 1.78 3.07
C ILE A 37 -1.72 3.26 3.47
N GLU A 38 -0.78 4.11 3.06
CA GLU A 38 -0.91 5.56 3.29
C GLU A 38 -2.15 6.12 2.58
N ALA A 39 -2.41 5.69 1.35
CA ALA A 39 -3.62 6.06 0.63
C ALA A 39 -4.87 5.55 1.36
N ALA A 40 -4.84 4.32 1.88
CA ALA A 40 -5.94 3.77 2.64
C ALA A 40 -6.22 4.59 3.91
N CYS A 41 -5.18 5.02 4.61
CA CYS A 41 -5.33 5.87 5.79
C CYS A 41 -6.02 7.19 5.43
N ASN A 42 -5.65 7.79 4.32
CA ASN A 42 -6.29 9.03 3.85
C ASN A 42 -7.75 8.79 3.48
N MET A 43 -8.06 7.70 2.80
CA MET A 43 -9.44 7.35 2.44
C MET A 43 -10.30 7.10 3.68
N LEU A 44 -9.75 6.44 4.69
CA LEU A 44 -10.46 6.21 5.95
C LEU A 44 -10.67 7.50 6.73
N THR A 45 -9.75 8.44 6.64
CA THR A 45 -9.82 9.71 7.37
C THR A 45 -10.78 10.69 6.70
N TYR A 46 -10.76 10.79 5.38
CA TYR A 46 -11.44 11.86 4.65
C TYR A 46 -12.64 11.41 3.82
N SER A 47 -13.04 10.15 3.91
CA SER A 47 -14.19 9.65 3.17
C SER A 47 -14.96 8.60 3.97
N ASP A 48 -16.14 8.22 3.47
CA ASP A 48 -16.99 7.20 4.08
C ASP A 48 -16.81 5.82 3.45
N TYR A 49 -15.73 5.61 2.70
CA TYR A 49 -15.48 4.32 2.07
C TYR A 49 -15.26 3.24 3.13
N THR A 50 -15.83 2.05 2.87
CA THR A 50 -15.61 0.88 3.72
C THR A 50 -14.25 0.26 3.44
N ALA A 51 -13.79 -0.60 4.35
CA ALA A 51 -12.55 -1.36 4.13
C ALA A 51 -12.63 -2.20 2.84
N ALA A 52 -13.80 -2.78 2.55
CA ALA A 52 -13.98 -3.55 1.33
C ALA A 52 -13.81 -2.69 0.07
N GLN A 53 -14.41 -1.51 0.07
CA GLN A 53 -14.30 -0.56 -1.05
C GLN A 53 -12.87 -0.08 -1.25
N ILE A 54 -12.18 0.24 -0.16
CA ILE A 54 -10.79 0.71 -0.20
C ILE A 54 -9.86 -0.40 -0.72
N SER A 55 -10.05 -1.62 -0.22
CA SER A 55 -9.29 -2.78 -0.66
C SER A 55 -9.41 -2.98 -2.17
N GLU A 56 -10.62 -2.89 -2.69
CA GLU A 56 -10.88 -3.04 -4.13
C GLU A 56 -10.26 -1.89 -4.93
N TYR A 57 -10.46 -0.66 -4.48
CA TYR A 57 -9.92 0.53 -5.15
C TYR A 57 -8.40 0.48 -5.24
N LEU A 58 -7.73 0.04 -4.17
CA LEU A 58 -6.28 -0.03 -4.12
C LEU A 58 -5.71 -1.32 -4.69
N CYS A 59 -6.56 -2.15 -5.32
CA CYS A 59 -6.14 -3.35 -6.04
C CYS A 59 -5.50 -4.43 -5.16
N PHE A 60 -5.96 -4.56 -3.93
CA PHE A 60 -5.59 -5.71 -3.11
C PHE A 60 -6.36 -6.94 -3.58
N SER A 61 -5.71 -8.10 -3.55
CA SER A 61 -6.31 -9.34 -4.04
C SER A 61 -7.55 -9.76 -3.24
N THR A 62 -7.54 -9.53 -1.92
CA THR A 62 -8.67 -9.81 -1.05
C THR A 62 -8.73 -8.75 0.06
N GLN A 63 -9.91 -8.60 0.67
CA GLN A 63 -10.06 -7.73 1.82
C GLN A 63 -9.24 -8.26 3.02
N SER A 64 -9.20 -9.58 3.21
CA SER A 64 -8.40 -10.17 4.30
C SER A 64 -6.92 -9.84 4.16
N TYR A 65 -6.39 -9.92 2.96
CA TYR A 65 -5.00 -9.56 2.70
C TYR A 65 -4.75 -8.07 2.96
N PHE A 66 -5.67 -7.22 2.54
CA PHE A 66 -5.58 -5.78 2.82
C PHE A 66 -5.52 -5.52 4.33
N ILE A 67 -6.39 -6.14 5.10
CA ILE A 67 -6.42 -5.96 6.56
C ILE A 67 -5.10 -6.41 7.18
N LYS A 68 -4.55 -7.53 6.72
CA LYS A 68 -3.26 -8.06 7.20
C LYS A 68 -2.14 -7.05 6.95
N ILE A 69 -2.05 -6.51 5.74
CA ILE A 69 -1.01 -5.54 5.38
C ILE A 69 -1.23 -4.22 6.12
N PHE A 70 -2.47 -3.78 6.25
CA PHE A 70 -2.81 -2.56 6.99
C PHE A 70 -2.32 -2.67 8.44
N ARG A 71 -2.58 -3.80 9.10
CA ARG A 71 -2.10 -4.01 10.47
C ARG A 71 -0.58 -4.05 10.56
N LYS A 72 0.08 -4.59 9.54
CA LYS A 72 1.55 -4.62 9.50
C LYS A 72 2.14 -3.21 9.56
N TYR A 73 1.55 -2.25 8.85
CA TYR A 73 2.10 -0.91 8.74
C TYR A 73 1.55 0.08 9.76
N THR A 74 0.33 -0.11 10.24
CA THR A 74 -0.31 0.83 11.17
C THR A 74 -0.44 0.31 12.60
N GLY A 75 -0.32 -1.00 12.79
CA GLY A 75 -0.52 -1.62 14.10
C GLY A 75 -1.98 -1.82 14.49
N THR A 76 -2.93 -1.46 13.64
CA THR A 76 -4.35 -1.57 13.95
C THR A 76 -5.14 -1.98 12.70
N THR A 77 -6.42 -2.31 12.86
CA THR A 77 -7.29 -2.64 11.73
C THR A 77 -7.87 -1.38 11.10
N PRO A 78 -8.28 -1.44 9.81
CA PRO A 78 -8.94 -0.29 9.19
C PRO A 78 -10.17 0.20 9.94
N ALA A 79 -10.98 -0.70 10.47
CA ALA A 79 -12.18 -0.33 11.23
C ALA A 79 -11.83 0.44 12.49
N LYS A 80 -10.85 -0.03 13.24
CA LYS A 80 -10.37 0.65 14.45
C LYS A 80 -9.71 1.98 14.12
N TYR A 81 -8.94 2.02 13.06
CA TYR A 81 -8.27 3.24 12.61
C TYR A 81 -9.30 4.34 12.32
N LYS A 82 -10.35 4.00 11.57
CA LYS A 82 -11.42 4.94 11.25
C LYS A 82 -12.12 5.43 12.50
N LYS A 83 -12.41 4.53 13.45
CA LYS A 83 -13.08 4.86 14.71
C LYS A 83 -12.26 5.87 15.52
N TYR A 84 -10.95 5.66 15.65
CA TYR A 84 -10.09 6.58 16.38
C TYR A 84 -10.01 7.96 15.72
N LYS A 85 -9.98 8.01 14.41
CA LYS A 85 -9.94 9.28 13.68
C LYS A 85 -11.23 10.07 13.82
N ILE A 86 -12.38 9.39 13.88
CA ILE A 86 -13.67 10.05 14.06
C ILE A 86 -13.82 10.64 15.47
N GLN A 87 -13.20 10.00 16.47
CA GLN A 87 -13.28 10.45 17.87
C GLN A 87 -12.40 11.68 18.15
N ASP A 88 -11.46 11.96 17.29
CA ASP A 88 -10.64 13.17 17.40
C ASP A 88 -11.38 14.38 16.82
#